data_98b58a67e55e482d6144cc1408845d9a
#
_entry.id   98b58a67e55e482d6144cc1408845d9a
#
_cell.length_a   1.000
_cell.length_b   1.000
_cell.length_c   1.000
_cell.angle_alpha   90.00
_cell.angle_beta   90.00
_cell.angle_gamma   90.00
#
_symmetry.space_group_name_H-M   'P 1'
#
loop_
_entity.id
_entity.type
_entity.pdbx_description
1 polymer ?
#
loop_
_entity_poly.entity_id
_entity_poly.type
_entity_poly.pdbx_seq_one_letter_code
_entity_poly.pdbx_strand_id
1 'polypeptide(L)'
;MRRARLAAASLAAIATFAALEACRAEDQLKIAVGGRGIGETFVTEVGDKAGLFKRHNLALDIFYTDGGGETQQAVISNSAQVGVASGFLGAIGVFAKGAPVRIIGGSYTGGSQVFWYVPADSPIRSPQDLSGKTVAYSNNGSSTHAGVLALQKHYKINFKPVPTGNAAATMTATMSGQVDVGWAGAPFGVAELEAGKTRLIMKSSDAPDFDKQTSRVIIANATELKARPDVFVRFMRGYRDALAWVYSTPEGLMAYAAFAKLSEPTARRALQEFLPRAAVDPDRMSGIDEVMADAINFKFITAPLSKGDLAEMIQIPERRR
;
A
#
# COMPACT_ATOMS: atom_id res chain seq x y z
N MET A 1 -49.10 -41.57 -11.94
CA MET A 1 -48.67 -40.46 -12.84
C MET A 1 -48.53 -39.08 -12.15
N ARG A 2 -49.39 -38.67 -11.18
CA ARG A 2 -49.27 -37.35 -10.49
C ARG A 2 -48.02 -37.17 -9.60
N ARG A 3 -47.52 -38.23 -8.93
CA ARG A 3 -46.33 -38.14 -8.05
C ARG A 3 -45.02 -37.99 -8.81
N ALA A 4 -44.90 -38.54 -10.02
CA ALA A 4 -43.71 -38.39 -10.86
C ALA A 4 -43.58 -36.97 -11.47
N ARG A 5 -44.71 -36.29 -11.72
CA ARG A 5 -44.67 -34.90 -12.25
C ARG A 5 -44.31 -33.86 -11.17
N LEU A 6 -44.65 -34.11 -9.90
CA LEU A 6 -44.23 -33.24 -8.78
C LEU A 6 -42.75 -33.36 -8.47
N ALA A 7 -42.13 -34.55 -8.55
CA ALA A 7 -40.70 -34.75 -8.35
C ALA A 7 -39.86 -34.09 -9.48
N ALA A 8 -40.34 -34.18 -10.73
CA ALA A 8 -39.64 -33.53 -11.85
C ALA A 8 -39.70 -31.99 -11.79
N ALA A 9 -40.82 -31.43 -11.33
CA ALA A 9 -40.94 -29.98 -11.15
C ALA A 9 -40.05 -29.44 -10.01
N SER A 10 -39.90 -30.22 -8.92
CA SER A 10 -39.01 -29.82 -7.81
C SER A 10 -37.51 -29.88 -8.18
N LEU A 11 -37.10 -30.90 -8.99
CA LEU A 11 -35.74 -30.97 -9.48
C LEU A 11 -35.41 -29.85 -10.49
N ALA A 12 -36.36 -29.48 -11.34
CA ALA A 12 -36.18 -28.38 -12.29
C ALA A 12 -36.07 -27.02 -11.58
N ALA A 13 -36.85 -26.80 -10.50
CA ALA A 13 -36.76 -25.58 -9.70
C ALA A 13 -35.43 -25.45 -8.93
N ILE A 14 -34.88 -26.54 -8.40
CA ILE A 14 -33.59 -26.58 -7.72
C ILE A 14 -32.43 -26.34 -8.73
N ALA A 15 -32.52 -26.94 -9.93
CA ALA A 15 -31.54 -26.72 -10.98
C ALA A 15 -31.53 -25.27 -11.51
N THR A 16 -32.71 -24.62 -11.56
CA THR A 16 -32.84 -23.22 -11.99
C THR A 16 -32.30 -22.26 -10.91
N PHE A 17 -32.48 -22.55 -9.64
CA PHE A 17 -31.91 -21.77 -8.55
C PHE A 17 -30.37 -21.89 -8.50
N ALA A 18 -29.80 -23.08 -8.67
CA ALA A 18 -28.36 -23.30 -8.75
C ALA A 18 -27.75 -22.66 -9.99
N ALA A 19 -28.47 -22.59 -11.13
CA ALA A 19 -28.01 -21.90 -12.32
C ALA A 19 -28.06 -20.35 -12.20
N LEU A 20 -28.97 -19.80 -11.39
CA LEU A 20 -29.00 -18.36 -11.10
C LEU A 20 -27.83 -17.90 -10.21
N GLU A 21 -27.34 -18.73 -9.31
CA GLU A 21 -26.13 -18.39 -8.53
C GLU A 21 -24.86 -18.43 -9.37
N ALA A 22 -24.80 -19.27 -10.40
CA ALA A 22 -23.64 -19.39 -11.30
C ALA A 22 -23.49 -18.23 -12.29
N CYS A 23 -24.46 -17.34 -12.42
CA CYS A 23 -24.47 -16.24 -13.40
C CYS A 23 -24.52 -14.85 -12.73
N ARG A 24 -24.06 -14.73 -11.49
CA ARG A 24 -23.88 -13.40 -10.88
C ARG A 24 -22.69 -12.71 -11.56
N ALA A 25 -22.96 -11.61 -12.26
CA ALA A 25 -21.90 -10.82 -12.87
C ALA A 25 -20.84 -10.43 -11.80
N GLU A 26 -19.56 -10.47 -12.18
CA GLU A 26 -18.48 -10.07 -11.29
C GLU A 26 -18.67 -8.61 -10.86
N ASP A 27 -18.53 -8.34 -9.56
CA ASP A 27 -18.57 -6.97 -9.06
C ASP A 27 -17.31 -6.23 -9.49
N GLN A 28 -17.50 -5.09 -10.14
CA GLN A 28 -16.40 -4.25 -10.61
C GLN A 28 -15.87 -3.38 -9.48
N LEU A 29 -14.54 -3.34 -9.30
CA LEU A 29 -13.85 -2.45 -8.39
C LEU A 29 -12.69 -1.75 -9.09
N LYS A 30 -12.66 -0.42 -9.02
CA LYS A 30 -11.49 0.38 -9.41
C LYS A 30 -10.55 0.53 -8.25
N ILE A 31 -9.28 0.18 -8.48
CA ILE A 31 -8.24 0.13 -7.47
C ILE A 31 -7.13 1.11 -7.84
N ALA A 32 -6.91 2.12 -7.01
CA ALA A 32 -5.74 2.98 -7.09
C ALA A 32 -4.59 2.39 -6.26
N VAL A 33 -3.41 2.26 -6.83
CA VAL A 33 -2.22 1.71 -6.15
C VAL A 33 -1.10 2.74 -6.10
N GLY A 34 -0.58 3.02 -4.93
CA GLY A 34 0.40 4.07 -4.67
C GLY A 34 1.82 3.73 -5.09
N GLY A 35 2.12 3.86 -6.38
CA GLY A 35 3.44 3.61 -6.96
C GLY A 35 3.62 2.17 -7.44
N ARG A 36 4.10 2.02 -8.68
CA ARG A 36 4.37 0.70 -9.25
C ARG A 36 5.79 0.24 -8.93
N GLY A 37 5.92 -1.05 -8.59
CA GLY A 37 7.22 -1.71 -8.43
C GLY A 37 7.94 -1.40 -7.13
N ILE A 38 7.24 -0.85 -6.15
CA ILE A 38 7.77 -0.61 -4.80
C ILE A 38 6.94 -1.38 -3.76
N GLY A 39 7.61 -1.94 -2.78
CA GLY A 39 6.97 -2.58 -1.64
C GLY A 39 5.90 -3.61 -2.02
N GLU A 40 4.81 -3.57 -1.30
CA GLU A 40 3.65 -4.47 -1.41
C GLU A 40 2.68 -4.11 -2.55
N THR A 41 3.01 -3.13 -3.40
CA THR A 41 2.12 -2.68 -4.50
C THR A 41 1.87 -3.75 -5.57
N PHE A 42 2.57 -4.87 -5.50
CA PHE A 42 2.37 -6.02 -6.40
C PHE A 42 1.08 -6.80 -6.13
N VAL A 43 0.56 -6.77 -4.89
CA VAL A 43 -0.44 -7.74 -4.39
C VAL A 43 -1.70 -7.77 -5.24
N THR A 44 -2.24 -6.60 -5.59
CA THR A 44 -3.46 -6.51 -6.40
C THR A 44 -3.24 -6.99 -7.83
N GLU A 45 -2.20 -6.51 -8.53
CA GLU A 45 -1.95 -6.89 -9.93
C GLU A 45 -1.55 -8.36 -10.06
N VAL A 46 -0.69 -8.87 -9.18
CA VAL A 46 -0.26 -10.26 -9.19
C VAL A 46 -1.41 -11.20 -8.83
N GLY A 47 -2.20 -10.84 -7.83
CA GLY A 47 -3.39 -11.62 -7.43
C GLY A 47 -4.49 -11.62 -8.49
N ASP A 48 -4.71 -10.49 -9.15
CA ASP A 48 -5.70 -10.38 -10.23
C ASP A 48 -5.32 -11.25 -11.44
N LYS A 49 -4.06 -11.13 -11.92
CA LYS A 49 -3.53 -11.96 -13.01
C LYS A 49 -3.58 -13.46 -12.71
N ALA A 50 -3.44 -13.84 -11.43
CA ALA A 50 -3.58 -15.23 -10.98
C ALA A 50 -5.05 -15.66 -10.79
N GLY A 51 -6.02 -14.79 -11.04
CA GLY A 51 -7.45 -15.05 -10.90
C GLY A 51 -7.91 -15.19 -9.45
N LEU A 52 -7.11 -14.70 -8.47
CA LEU A 52 -7.44 -14.85 -7.04
C LEU A 52 -8.63 -13.96 -6.64
N PHE A 53 -8.75 -12.77 -7.21
CA PHE A 53 -9.93 -11.91 -7.00
C PHE A 53 -11.16 -12.43 -7.73
N LYS A 54 -10.99 -13.01 -8.91
CA LYS A 54 -12.07 -13.65 -9.67
C LYS A 54 -12.74 -14.79 -8.90
N ARG A 55 -11.97 -15.58 -8.12
CA ARG A 55 -12.52 -16.62 -7.22
C ARG A 55 -13.46 -16.04 -6.16
N HIS A 56 -13.34 -14.77 -5.87
CA HIS A 56 -14.22 -14.02 -4.97
C HIS A 56 -15.29 -13.22 -5.72
N ASN A 57 -15.55 -13.53 -6.98
CA ASN A 57 -16.52 -12.85 -7.85
C ASN A 57 -16.25 -11.33 -7.97
N LEU A 58 -14.99 -10.97 -8.18
CA LEU A 58 -14.52 -9.60 -8.37
C LEU A 58 -13.72 -9.47 -9.66
N ALA A 59 -13.96 -8.40 -10.41
CA ALA A 59 -13.13 -7.94 -11.50
C ALA A 59 -12.51 -6.59 -11.11
N LEU A 60 -11.17 -6.50 -11.18
CA LEU A 60 -10.44 -5.32 -10.77
C LEU A 60 -10.05 -4.48 -11.98
N ASP A 61 -10.26 -3.16 -11.88
CA ASP A 61 -9.70 -2.15 -12.78
C ASP A 61 -8.59 -1.42 -12.01
N ILE A 62 -7.32 -1.82 -12.25
CA ILE A 62 -6.17 -1.39 -11.47
C ILE A 62 -5.40 -0.31 -12.21
N PHE A 63 -5.17 0.83 -11.55
CA PHE A 63 -4.26 1.85 -12.05
C PHE A 63 -3.28 2.30 -10.97
N TYR A 64 -2.14 2.83 -11.41
CA TYR A 64 -1.08 3.30 -10.51
C TYR A 64 -1.07 4.82 -10.44
N THR A 65 -0.85 5.32 -9.24
CA THR A 65 -0.65 6.75 -8.95
C THR A 65 0.82 7.01 -8.65
N ASP A 66 1.21 8.28 -8.59
CA ASP A 66 2.59 8.65 -8.26
C ASP A 66 2.92 8.53 -6.76
N GLY A 67 1.97 8.11 -5.93
CA GLY A 67 2.18 7.82 -4.52
C GLY A 67 0.92 7.86 -3.68
N GLY A 68 1.06 7.55 -2.38
CA GLY A 68 -0.06 7.35 -1.47
C GLY A 68 -0.99 8.55 -1.28
N GLY A 69 -0.51 9.78 -1.46
CA GLY A 69 -1.36 10.98 -1.39
C GLY A 69 -2.31 11.09 -2.58
N GLU A 70 -1.85 10.79 -3.81
CA GLU A 70 -2.75 10.74 -4.98
C GLU A 70 -3.72 9.57 -4.89
N THR A 71 -3.28 8.44 -4.35
CA THR A 71 -4.16 7.30 -4.05
C THR A 71 -5.33 7.73 -3.15
N GLN A 72 -5.05 8.55 -2.13
CA GLN A 72 -6.10 9.12 -1.27
C GLN A 72 -7.07 9.99 -2.06
N GLN A 73 -6.57 10.87 -2.93
CA GLN A 73 -7.42 11.74 -3.75
C GLN A 73 -8.32 10.93 -4.70
N ALA A 74 -7.79 9.86 -5.30
CA ALA A 74 -8.58 8.97 -6.15
C ALA A 74 -9.73 8.31 -5.38
N VAL A 75 -9.50 7.90 -4.11
CA VAL A 75 -10.54 7.32 -3.26
C VAL A 75 -11.53 8.38 -2.76
N ILE A 76 -11.06 9.56 -2.37
CA ILE A 76 -11.93 10.67 -1.93
C ILE A 76 -12.89 11.10 -3.04
N SER A 77 -12.40 11.23 -4.28
CA SER A 77 -13.21 11.59 -5.45
C SER A 77 -14.08 10.45 -6.00
N ASN A 78 -13.98 9.26 -5.43
CA ASN A 78 -14.57 8.01 -5.93
C ASN A 78 -14.14 7.63 -7.37
N SER A 79 -13.00 8.15 -7.83
CA SER A 79 -12.36 7.67 -9.07
C SER A 79 -11.79 6.26 -8.91
N ALA A 80 -11.52 5.86 -7.66
CA ALA A 80 -11.29 4.49 -7.22
C ALA A 80 -12.11 4.21 -5.95
N GLN A 81 -12.62 2.98 -5.82
CA GLN A 81 -13.34 2.55 -4.61
C GLN A 81 -12.38 2.07 -3.52
N VAL A 82 -11.19 1.58 -3.91
CA VAL A 82 -10.13 1.10 -3.00
C VAL A 82 -8.83 1.78 -3.36
N GLY A 83 -8.06 2.16 -2.34
CA GLY A 83 -6.69 2.63 -2.46
C GLY A 83 -5.73 1.71 -1.72
N VAL A 84 -4.68 1.25 -2.37
CA VAL A 84 -3.63 0.41 -1.79
C VAL A 84 -2.34 1.19 -1.68
N ALA A 85 -1.56 0.92 -0.63
CA ALA A 85 -0.32 1.62 -0.31
C ALA A 85 -0.51 3.14 -0.06
N SER A 86 -1.62 3.51 0.56
CA SER A 86 -1.90 4.87 1.04
C SER A 86 -1.11 5.18 2.31
N GLY A 87 -0.57 6.38 2.47
CA GLY A 87 0.11 6.78 3.70
C GLY A 87 -0.86 6.89 4.87
N PHE A 88 -0.57 6.26 6.01
CA PHE A 88 -1.48 6.25 7.15
C PHE A 88 -1.65 7.65 7.76
N LEU A 89 -0.58 8.41 7.96
CA LEU A 89 -0.65 9.81 8.44
C LEU A 89 -1.52 10.69 7.54
N GLY A 90 -1.37 10.53 6.22
CA GLY A 90 -2.21 11.24 5.26
C GLY A 90 -3.67 10.85 5.36
N ALA A 91 -3.97 9.55 5.53
CA ALA A 91 -5.34 9.05 5.71
C ALA A 91 -6.00 9.63 6.98
N ILE A 92 -5.26 9.71 8.10
CA ILE A 92 -5.71 10.40 9.33
C ILE A 92 -6.04 11.87 9.03
N GLY A 93 -5.12 12.56 8.34
CA GLY A 93 -5.27 13.99 8.06
C GLY A 93 -6.48 14.32 7.17
N VAL A 94 -6.77 13.51 6.16
CA VAL A 94 -7.95 13.72 5.30
C VAL A 94 -9.24 13.28 5.99
N PHE A 95 -9.22 12.20 6.77
CA PHE A 95 -10.36 11.77 7.59
C PHE A 95 -10.78 12.85 8.60
N ALA A 96 -9.83 13.43 9.33
CA ALA A 96 -10.08 14.50 10.30
C ALA A 96 -10.70 15.76 9.67
N LYS A 97 -10.53 15.95 8.36
CA LYS A 97 -11.14 17.01 7.57
C LYS A 97 -12.51 16.61 6.96
N GLY A 98 -13.03 15.45 7.33
CA GLY A 98 -14.34 14.96 6.87
C GLY A 98 -14.31 14.24 5.52
N ALA A 99 -13.14 13.86 4.98
CA ALA A 99 -13.08 13.10 3.74
C ALA A 99 -13.73 11.71 3.88
N PRO A 100 -14.43 11.23 2.83
CA PRO A 100 -15.13 9.95 2.87
C PRO A 100 -14.17 8.75 2.71
N VAL A 101 -13.23 8.61 3.63
CA VAL A 101 -12.20 7.57 3.60
C VAL A 101 -12.32 6.68 4.84
N ARG A 102 -12.19 5.35 4.65
CA ARG A 102 -12.10 4.35 5.73
C ARG A 102 -10.90 3.45 5.50
N ILE A 103 -10.24 3.03 6.55
CA ILE A 103 -9.14 2.05 6.49
C ILE A 103 -9.74 0.66 6.61
N ILE A 104 -9.52 -0.17 5.61
CA ILE A 104 -10.00 -1.56 5.57
C ILE A 104 -8.89 -2.59 5.72
N GLY A 105 -7.64 -2.15 5.91
CA GLY A 105 -6.51 -3.03 6.19
C GLY A 105 -5.20 -2.28 6.36
N GLY A 106 -4.24 -2.89 7.04
CA GLY A 106 -2.84 -2.53 6.95
C GLY A 106 -2.31 -2.87 5.56
N SER A 107 -1.28 -2.18 5.11
CA SER A 107 -0.61 -2.49 3.85
C SER A 107 0.86 -2.78 4.09
N TYR A 108 1.52 -1.94 4.90
CA TYR A 108 2.89 -2.14 5.32
C TYR A 108 3.15 -1.57 6.71
N THR A 109 3.79 -2.38 7.56
CA THR A 109 4.27 -1.99 8.90
C THR A 109 5.78 -1.95 8.92
N GLY A 110 6.35 -0.86 9.43
CA GLY A 110 7.78 -0.61 9.46
C GLY A 110 8.28 0.29 8.33
N GLY A 111 9.60 0.43 8.26
CA GLY A 111 10.30 1.32 7.34
C GLY A 111 11.38 0.65 6.48
N SER A 112 11.60 -0.66 6.60
CA SER A 112 12.76 -1.36 6.03
C SER A 112 12.88 -1.29 4.50
N GLN A 113 11.77 -1.11 3.80
CA GLN A 113 11.75 -1.08 2.34
C GLN A 113 12.05 0.27 1.71
N VAL A 114 11.88 1.39 2.44
CA VAL A 114 12.09 2.75 1.91
C VAL A 114 13.43 3.28 2.36
N PHE A 115 14.19 3.79 1.39
CA PHE A 115 15.51 4.36 1.63
C PHE A 115 15.75 5.62 0.80
N TRP A 116 16.71 6.43 1.26
CA TRP A 116 17.17 7.62 0.58
C TRP A 116 18.62 7.46 0.14
N TYR A 117 18.90 7.95 -1.06
CA TYR A 117 20.17 7.77 -1.73
C TYR A 117 20.63 9.05 -2.44
N VAL A 118 21.88 9.09 -2.77
CA VAL A 118 22.52 10.12 -3.58
C VAL A 118 23.26 9.47 -4.77
N PRO A 119 23.61 10.21 -5.84
CA PRO A 119 24.56 9.74 -6.84
C PRO A 119 25.89 9.33 -6.19
N ALA A 120 26.61 8.38 -6.78
CA ALA A 120 27.84 7.82 -6.21
C ALA A 120 28.94 8.87 -5.99
N ASP A 121 29.01 9.88 -6.86
CA ASP A 121 29.97 11.00 -6.84
C ASP A 121 29.53 12.17 -5.94
N SER A 122 28.33 12.14 -5.38
CA SER A 122 27.84 13.19 -4.48
C SER A 122 28.77 13.42 -3.29
N PRO A 123 29.00 14.66 -2.85
CA PRO A 123 29.75 14.96 -1.64
C PRO A 123 29.04 14.54 -0.35
N ILE A 124 27.72 14.29 -0.37
CA ILE A 124 26.92 13.85 0.77
C ILE A 124 27.31 12.41 1.11
N ARG A 125 27.79 12.15 2.33
CA ARG A 125 28.27 10.83 2.77
C ARG A 125 27.41 10.21 3.88
N SER A 126 26.71 11.06 4.63
CA SER A 126 25.96 10.68 5.83
C SER A 126 24.73 11.57 6.01
N PRO A 127 23.80 11.19 6.89
CA PRO A 127 22.67 12.06 7.24
C PRO A 127 23.11 13.44 7.76
N GLN A 128 24.26 13.56 8.43
CA GLN A 128 24.77 14.81 8.98
C GLN A 128 25.08 15.86 7.91
N ASP A 129 25.32 15.44 6.66
CA ASP A 129 25.61 16.32 5.52
C ASP A 129 24.35 16.93 4.90
N LEU A 130 23.15 16.59 5.41
CA LEU A 130 21.87 16.95 4.82
C LEU A 130 21.38 18.37 5.19
N SER A 131 22.05 19.09 6.07
CA SER A 131 21.62 20.43 6.49
C SER A 131 21.44 21.36 5.28
N GLY A 132 20.22 21.90 5.11
CA GLY A 132 19.86 22.77 4.01
C GLY A 132 19.68 22.10 2.64
N LYS A 133 19.94 20.80 2.52
CA LYS A 133 19.79 20.00 1.29
C LYS A 133 18.35 19.70 0.98
N THR A 134 18.04 19.47 -0.28
CA THR A 134 16.73 18.98 -0.75
C THR A 134 16.66 17.47 -0.63
N VAL A 135 15.61 16.97 0.06
CA VAL A 135 15.39 15.53 0.28
C VAL A 135 14.02 15.14 -0.26
N ALA A 136 14.03 14.28 -1.24
CA ALA A 136 12.83 13.89 -1.98
C ALA A 136 11.86 13.02 -1.17
N TYR A 137 10.58 13.17 -1.47
CA TYR A 137 9.50 12.23 -1.11
C TYR A 137 8.47 12.19 -2.26
N SER A 138 7.54 11.23 -2.29
CA SER A 138 6.63 11.12 -3.44
C SER A 138 5.66 12.29 -3.54
N ASN A 139 4.70 12.38 -2.63
CA ASN A 139 3.71 13.46 -2.57
C ASN A 139 3.18 13.65 -1.14
N ASN A 140 2.50 14.76 -0.90
CA ASN A 140 1.95 15.09 0.42
C ASN A 140 0.98 14.01 0.89
N GLY A 141 1.09 13.59 2.16
CA GLY A 141 0.26 12.55 2.75
C GLY A 141 0.73 11.11 2.46
N SER A 142 1.79 10.92 1.68
CA SER A 142 2.39 9.60 1.44
C SER A 142 3.18 9.08 2.64
N SER A 143 3.48 7.78 2.65
CA SER A 143 4.38 7.17 3.65
C SER A 143 5.82 7.69 3.53
N THR A 144 6.29 8.05 2.32
CA THR A 144 7.61 8.66 2.14
C THR A 144 7.66 10.07 2.69
N HIS A 145 6.56 10.83 2.64
CA HIS A 145 6.46 12.12 3.33
C HIS A 145 6.55 11.95 4.85
N ALA A 146 5.80 11.01 5.41
CA ALA A 146 5.88 10.69 6.83
C ALA A 146 7.31 10.22 7.23
N GLY A 147 7.92 9.34 6.43
CA GLY A 147 9.27 8.84 6.66
C GLY A 147 10.33 9.94 6.64
N VAL A 148 10.29 10.85 5.68
CA VAL A 148 11.26 11.96 5.61
C VAL A 148 11.13 12.91 6.79
N LEU A 149 9.92 13.18 7.28
CA LEU A 149 9.68 13.98 8.49
C LEU A 149 10.15 13.27 9.76
N ALA A 150 9.91 11.95 9.86
CA ALA A 150 10.40 11.14 10.98
C ALA A 150 11.93 11.11 11.04
N LEU A 151 12.61 10.98 9.90
CA LEU A 151 14.06 11.03 9.81
C LEU A 151 14.62 12.41 10.16
N GLN A 152 13.97 13.49 9.71
CA GLN A 152 14.32 14.85 10.08
C GLN A 152 14.25 15.06 11.61
N LYS A 153 13.19 14.56 12.24
CA LYS A 153 13.00 14.55 13.71
C LYS A 153 14.09 13.70 14.39
N HIS A 154 14.33 12.49 13.90
CA HIS A 154 15.28 11.54 14.48
C HIS A 154 16.72 12.04 14.46
N TYR A 155 17.20 12.47 13.30
CA TYR A 155 18.56 13.00 13.14
C TYR A 155 18.74 14.43 13.65
N LYS A 156 17.63 15.15 13.93
CA LYS A 156 17.62 16.58 14.34
C LYS A 156 18.33 17.49 13.32
N ILE A 157 18.14 17.20 12.03
CA ILE A 157 18.77 17.92 10.91
C ILE A 157 17.69 18.66 10.14
N ASN A 158 17.94 19.94 9.84
CA ASN A 158 17.02 20.75 9.05
C ASN A 158 17.39 20.67 7.56
N PHE A 159 16.82 19.70 6.85
CA PHE A 159 16.84 19.62 5.40
C PHE A 159 15.47 20.05 4.81
N LYS A 160 15.38 20.19 3.48
CA LYS A 160 14.18 20.66 2.79
C LYS A 160 13.47 19.48 2.10
N PRO A 161 12.36 18.94 2.66
CA PRO A 161 11.56 17.93 1.98
C PRO A 161 10.94 18.49 0.69
N VAL A 162 11.04 17.75 -0.43
CA VAL A 162 10.57 18.17 -1.76
C VAL A 162 9.78 17.03 -2.41
N PRO A 163 8.54 17.26 -2.90
CA PRO A 163 7.79 16.25 -3.62
C PRO A 163 8.37 16.07 -5.04
N THR A 164 8.59 14.80 -5.42
CA THR A 164 9.19 14.44 -6.72
C THR A 164 8.38 13.41 -7.51
N GLY A 165 7.20 13.03 -7.02
CA GLY A 165 6.36 12.01 -7.63
C GLY A 165 6.85 10.59 -7.34
N ASN A 166 6.70 9.68 -8.31
CA ASN A 166 7.07 8.28 -8.16
C ASN A 166 8.61 8.06 -8.10
N ALA A 167 9.02 6.84 -7.74
CA ALA A 167 10.43 6.51 -7.55
C ALA A 167 11.27 6.66 -8.84
N ALA A 168 10.69 6.41 -10.02
CA ALA A 168 11.39 6.56 -11.29
C ALA A 168 11.63 8.04 -11.63
N ALA A 169 10.63 8.90 -11.45
CA ALA A 169 10.77 10.35 -11.61
C ALA A 169 11.79 10.91 -10.62
N THR A 170 11.75 10.44 -9.37
CA THR A 170 12.74 10.80 -8.34
C THR A 170 14.16 10.40 -8.74
N MET A 171 14.34 9.18 -9.28
CA MET A 171 15.67 8.75 -9.76
C MET A 171 16.21 9.70 -10.82
N THR A 172 15.38 10.05 -11.80
CA THR A 172 15.76 11.02 -12.86
C THR A 172 16.14 12.39 -12.26
N ALA A 173 15.30 12.92 -11.36
CA ALA A 173 15.52 14.22 -10.73
C ALA A 173 16.80 14.23 -9.87
N THR A 174 17.11 13.13 -9.19
CA THR A 174 18.31 13.00 -8.35
C THR A 174 19.57 12.87 -9.19
N MET A 175 19.54 12.01 -10.22
CA MET A 175 20.69 11.80 -11.09
C MET A 175 21.00 13.00 -11.96
N SER A 176 20.04 13.89 -12.23
CA SER A 176 20.24 15.16 -12.93
C SER A 176 20.57 16.35 -12.01
N GLY A 177 20.62 16.14 -10.69
CA GLY A 177 20.95 17.18 -9.71
C GLY A 177 19.81 18.18 -9.42
N GLN A 178 18.58 17.88 -9.83
CA GLN A 178 17.40 18.70 -9.50
C GLN A 178 17.03 18.61 -8.02
N VAL A 179 17.32 17.47 -7.38
CA VAL A 179 17.25 17.27 -5.93
C VAL A 179 18.55 16.63 -5.44
N ASP A 180 18.98 16.99 -4.22
CA ASP A 180 20.24 16.47 -3.66
C ASP A 180 20.13 14.99 -3.27
N VAL A 181 18.99 14.57 -2.73
CA VAL A 181 18.77 13.22 -2.18
C VAL A 181 17.44 12.65 -2.69
N GLY A 182 17.53 11.54 -3.37
CA GLY A 182 16.37 10.80 -3.89
C GLY A 182 15.82 9.78 -2.89
N TRP A 183 14.58 9.37 -3.09
CA TRP A 183 14.00 8.24 -2.38
C TRP A 183 13.73 7.07 -3.33
N ALA A 184 13.80 5.86 -2.78
CA ALA A 184 13.39 4.63 -3.46
C ALA A 184 12.70 3.68 -2.49
N GLY A 185 11.97 2.74 -3.04
CA GLY A 185 11.35 1.65 -2.28
C GLY A 185 11.69 0.30 -2.90
N ALA A 186 12.37 -0.56 -2.14
CA ALA A 186 12.75 -1.88 -2.65
C ALA A 186 11.52 -2.66 -3.20
N PRO A 187 11.68 -3.40 -4.30
CA PRO A 187 12.95 -3.72 -4.98
C PRO A 187 13.50 -2.62 -5.90
N PHE A 188 12.73 -1.57 -6.21
CA PHE A 188 13.22 -0.45 -7.04
C PHE A 188 14.41 0.26 -6.38
N GLY A 189 15.44 0.58 -7.16
CA GLY A 189 16.64 1.28 -6.71
C GLY A 189 17.73 0.38 -6.12
N VAL A 190 17.44 -0.90 -5.86
CA VAL A 190 18.42 -1.85 -5.31
C VAL A 190 19.52 -2.15 -6.32
N ALA A 191 19.16 -2.32 -7.60
CA ALA A 191 20.13 -2.59 -8.66
C ALA A 191 21.14 -1.42 -8.84
N GLU A 192 20.70 -0.18 -8.69
CA GLU A 192 21.54 1.01 -8.76
C GLU A 192 22.50 1.09 -7.58
N LEU A 193 22.06 0.68 -6.38
CA LEU A 193 22.92 0.55 -5.19
C LEU A 193 23.97 -0.56 -5.39
N GLU A 194 23.57 -1.74 -5.84
CA GLU A 194 24.45 -2.89 -6.08
C GLU A 194 25.49 -2.57 -7.18
N ALA A 195 25.08 -1.83 -8.21
CA ALA A 195 25.97 -1.38 -9.28
C ALA A 195 26.88 -0.20 -8.88
N GLY A 196 26.78 0.31 -7.67
CA GLY A 196 27.56 1.46 -7.20
C GLY A 196 27.25 2.77 -7.93
N LYS A 197 26.10 2.88 -8.60
CA LYS A 197 25.65 4.12 -9.26
C LYS A 197 25.06 5.12 -8.27
N THR A 198 24.49 4.60 -7.20
CA THR A 198 23.95 5.39 -6.09
C THR A 198 24.55 4.91 -4.77
N ARG A 199 24.51 5.76 -3.76
CA ARG A 199 24.92 5.45 -2.39
C ARG A 199 23.78 5.70 -1.42
N LEU A 200 23.48 4.71 -0.59
CA LEU A 200 22.50 4.81 0.48
C LEU A 200 22.99 5.81 1.54
N ILE A 201 22.08 6.68 1.98
CA ILE A 201 22.33 7.68 3.04
C ILE A 201 21.55 7.38 4.30
N MET A 202 20.25 7.02 4.16
CA MET A 202 19.37 6.72 5.29
C MET A 202 18.23 5.79 4.87
N LYS A 203 17.63 5.10 5.83
CA LYS A 203 16.42 4.26 5.66
C LYS A 203 15.31 4.78 6.56
N SER A 204 14.06 4.53 6.20
CA SER A 204 12.93 4.85 7.10
C SER A 204 13.06 4.14 8.46
N SER A 205 13.65 2.94 8.48
CA SER A 205 13.90 2.16 9.70
C SER A 205 14.94 2.77 10.64
N ASP A 206 15.71 3.77 10.20
CA ASP A 206 16.65 4.49 11.08
C ASP A 206 15.92 5.35 12.11
N ALA A 207 14.63 5.67 11.88
CA ALA A 207 13.74 6.29 12.85
C ALA A 207 12.95 5.20 13.61
N PRO A 208 13.35 4.80 14.85
CA PRO A 208 12.81 3.61 15.52
C PRO A 208 11.31 3.70 15.84
N ASP A 209 10.80 4.91 16.11
CA ASP A 209 9.37 5.10 16.37
C ASP A 209 8.56 4.90 15.10
N PHE A 210 9.07 5.36 13.95
CA PHE A 210 8.44 5.14 12.65
C PHE A 210 8.50 3.67 12.21
N ASP A 211 9.59 2.96 12.53
CA ASP A 211 9.76 1.54 12.16
C ASP A 211 8.77 0.60 12.88
N LYS A 212 8.21 1.03 14.00
CA LYS A 212 7.19 0.27 14.74
C LYS A 212 5.77 0.52 14.26
N GLN A 213 5.56 1.52 13.42
CA GLN A 213 4.24 1.96 12.98
C GLN A 213 3.80 1.25 11.70
N THR A 214 2.49 1.05 11.54
CA THR A 214 1.90 0.84 10.23
C THR A 214 2.06 2.13 9.44
N SER A 215 2.91 2.11 8.42
CA SER A 215 3.23 3.28 7.62
C SER A 215 2.30 3.45 6.41
N ARG A 216 1.75 2.33 5.91
CA ARG A 216 0.81 2.31 4.78
C ARG A 216 -0.40 1.44 5.08
N VAL A 217 -1.53 1.85 4.50
CA VAL A 217 -2.85 1.26 4.72
C VAL A 217 -3.58 1.02 3.39
N ILE A 218 -4.57 0.14 3.44
CA ILE A 218 -5.57 -0.05 2.40
C ILE A 218 -6.79 0.78 2.82
N ILE A 219 -7.22 1.68 1.95
CA ILE A 219 -8.34 2.57 2.19
C ILE A 219 -9.50 2.27 1.25
N ALA A 220 -10.71 2.59 1.67
CA ALA A 220 -11.93 2.50 0.87
C ALA A 220 -12.70 3.82 0.89
N ASN A 221 -13.46 4.10 -0.17
CA ASN A 221 -14.46 5.16 -0.17
C ASN A 221 -15.58 4.79 0.80
N ALA A 222 -15.89 5.66 1.76
CA ALA A 222 -16.86 5.39 2.82
C ALA A 222 -18.28 5.15 2.30
N THR A 223 -18.69 5.86 1.25
CA THR A 223 -20.01 5.71 0.64
C THR A 223 -20.15 4.35 -0.02
N GLU A 224 -19.14 3.94 -0.79
CA GLU A 224 -19.10 2.64 -1.46
C GLU A 224 -19.01 1.49 -0.45
N LEU A 225 -18.18 1.63 0.59
CA LEU A 225 -18.04 0.64 1.66
C LEU A 225 -19.39 0.43 2.38
N LYS A 226 -20.13 1.49 2.65
CA LYS A 226 -21.46 1.42 3.27
C LYS A 226 -22.51 0.82 2.33
N ALA A 227 -22.45 1.12 1.04
CA ALA A 227 -23.42 0.63 0.05
C ALA A 227 -23.23 -0.85 -0.29
N ARG A 228 -21.99 -1.34 -0.34
CA ARG A 228 -21.62 -2.69 -0.79
C ARG A 228 -20.60 -3.37 0.13
N PRO A 229 -20.85 -3.50 1.44
CA PRO A 229 -19.84 -3.97 2.41
C PRO A 229 -19.29 -5.37 2.10
N ASP A 230 -20.12 -6.26 1.51
CA ASP A 230 -19.71 -7.61 1.10
C ASP A 230 -18.65 -7.61 0.00
N VAL A 231 -18.67 -6.63 -0.91
CA VAL A 231 -17.67 -6.47 -1.97
C VAL A 231 -16.28 -6.22 -1.38
N PHE A 232 -16.20 -5.36 -0.37
CA PHE A 232 -14.93 -5.06 0.31
C PHE A 232 -14.43 -6.22 1.18
N VAL A 233 -15.34 -6.97 1.80
CA VAL A 233 -14.99 -8.23 2.49
C VAL A 233 -14.36 -9.22 1.50
N ARG A 234 -14.96 -9.40 0.31
CA ARG A 234 -14.43 -10.27 -0.76
C ARG A 234 -13.12 -9.76 -1.32
N PHE A 235 -12.97 -8.44 -1.49
CA PHE A 235 -11.70 -7.83 -1.88
C PHE A 235 -10.58 -8.16 -0.88
N MET A 236 -10.83 -7.96 0.41
CA MET A 236 -9.83 -8.26 1.44
C MET A 236 -9.50 -9.76 1.54
N ARG A 237 -10.45 -10.66 1.21
CA ARG A 237 -10.16 -12.10 1.07
C ARG A 237 -9.22 -12.36 -0.09
N GLY A 238 -9.52 -11.85 -1.29
CA GLY A 238 -8.65 -11.97 -2.46
C GLY A 238 -7.26 -11.39 -2.22
N TYR A 239 -7.17 -10.27 -1.49
CA TYR A 239 -5.89 -9.64 -1.12
C TYR A 239 -5.06 -10.55 -0.19
N ARG A 240 -5.71 -11.16 0.83
CA ARG A 240 -5.04 -12.13 1.72
C ARG A 240 -4.59 -13.38 0.98
N ASP A 241 -5.43 -13.90 0.06
CA ASP A 241 -5.10 -15.07 -0.76
C ASP A 241 -3.92 -14.78 -1.69
N ALA A 242 -3.85 -13.58 -2.29
CA ALA A 242 -2.74 -13.15 -3.12
C ALA A 242 -1.42 -13.08 -2.32
N LEU A 243 -1.46 -12.49 -1.13
CA LEU A 243 -0.31 -12.49 -0.22
C LEU A 243 0.10 -13.91 0.16
N ALA A 244 -0.84 -14.74 0.61
CA ALA A 244 -0.55 -16.11 1.00
C ALA A 244 0.08 -16.89 -0.17
N TRP A 245 -0.46 -16.76 -1.37
CA TRP A 245 0.04 -17.42 -2.56
C TRP A 245 1.48 -17.03 -2.90
N VAL A 246 1.79 -15.72 -2.92
CA VAL A 246 3.14 -15.23 -3.23
C VAL A 246 4.18 -15.70 -2.22
N TYR A 247 3.82 -15.78 -0.94
CA TYR A 247 4.77 -16.17 0.11
C TYR A 247 4.87 -17.68 0.34
N SER A 248 3.93 -18.48 -0.17
CA SER A 248 3.88 -19.92 0.15
C SER A 248 4.07 -20.84 -1.07
N THR A 249 4.07 -20.32 -2.30
CA THR A 249 4.19 -21.16 -3.50
C THR A 249 5.30 -20.69 -4.44
N PRO A 250 5.94 -21.61 -5.18
CA PRO A 250 6.91 -21.26 -6.21
C PRO A 250 6.30 -20.39 -7.32
N GLU A 251 5.06 -20.70 -7.75
CA GLU A 251 4.34 -19.97 -8.79
C GLU A 251 4.06 -18.52 -8.37
N GLY A 252 3.67 -18.31 -7.10
CA GLY A 252 3.46 -16.98 -6.54
C GLY A 252 4.75 -16.16 -6.49
N LEU A 253 5.87 -16.78 -6.06
CA LEU A 253 7.17 -16.14 -6.10
C LEU A 253 7.59 -15.77 -7.52
N MET A 254 7.38 -16.64 -8.49
CA MET A 254 7.69 -16.38 -9.91
C MET A 254 6.83 -15.24 -10.48
N ALA A 255 5.55 -15.18 -10.11
CA ALA A 255 4.66 -14.09 -10.49
C ALA A 255 5.11 -12.73 -9.90
N TYR A 256 5.55 -12.71 -8.64
CA TYR A 256 6.18 -11.53 -8.04
C TYR A 256 7.49 -11.15 -8.74
N ALA A 257 8.36 -12.12 -9.05
CA ALA A 257 9.61 -11.89 -9.76
C ALA A 257 9.37 -11.25 -11.14
N ALA A 258 8.38 -11.75 -11.87
CA ALA A 258 7.97 -11.18 -13.16
C ALA A 258 7.42 -9.75 -13.03
N PHE A 259 6.59 -9.49 -12.02
CA PHE A 259 6.08 -8.14 -11.71
C PHE A 259 7.21 -7.16 -11.42
N ALA A 260 8.14 -7.58 -10.55
CA ALA A 260 9.28 -6.77 -10.11
C ALA A 260 10.43 -6.72 -11.13
N LYS A 261 10.37 -7.51 -12.21
CA LYS A 261 11.44 -7.68 -13.23
C LYS A 261 12.76 -8.13 -12.60
N LEU A 262 12.69 -9.08 -11.69
CA LEU A 262 13.83 -9.65 -10.97
C LEU A 262 14.05 -11.11 -11.35
N SER A 263 15.27 -11.61 -11.15
CA SER A 263 15.53 -13.06 -11.09
C SER A 263 14.85 -13.67 -9.88
N GLU A 264 14.52 -14.97 -9.91
CA GLU A 264 13.91 -15.66 -8.77
C GLU A 264 14.74 -15.53 -7.47
N PRO A 265 16.06 -15.76 -7.47
CA PRO A 265 16.87 -15.59 -6.25
C PRO A 265 16.80 -14.17 -5.69
N THR A 266 16.85 -13.15 -6.55
CA THR A 266 16.75 -11.74 -6.14
C THR A 266 15.35 -11.41 -5.60
N ALA A 267 14.29 -11.92 -6.23
CA ALA A 267 12.91 -11.75 -5.78
C ALA A 267 12.69 -12.39 -4.39
N ARG A 268 13.22 -13.60 -4.19
CA ARG A 268 13.17 -14.31 -2.89
C ARG A 268 13.87 -13.50 -1.80
N ARG A 269 15.08 -13.00 -2.07
CA ARG A 269 15.82 -12.14 -1.15
C ARG A 269 15.06 -10.85 -0.86
N ALA A 270 14.49 -10.20 -1.88
CA ALA A 270 13.70 -8.97 -1.72
C ALA A 270 12.49 -9.17 -0.80
N LEU A 271 11.75 -10.29 -0.94
CA LEU A 271 10.65 -10.62 -0.04
C LEU A 271 11.12 -10.86 1.40
N GLN A 272 12.29 -11.48 1.58
CA GLN A 272 12.82 -11.77 2.92
C GLN A 272 13.37 -10.52 3.63
N GLU A 273 14.14 -9.70 2.93
CA GLU A 273 14.87 -8.57 3.52
C GLU A 273 14.04 -7.29 3.62
N PHE A 274 13.24 -7.01 2.59
CA PHE A 274 12.51 -5.73 2.49
C PHE A 274 11.00 -5.85 2.69
N LEU A 275 10.44 -7.02 2.46
CA LEU A 275 9.01 -7.28 2.53
C LEU A 275 8.71 -8.54 3.36
N PRO A 276 9.23 -8.66 4.60
CA PRO A 276 8.93 -9.84 5.40
C PRO A 276 7.42 -9.98 5.57
N ARG A 277 6.92 -11.24 5.55
CA ARG A 277 5.47 -11.51 5.58
C ARG A 277 4.72 -10.80 6.72
N ALA A 278 5.39 -10.64 7.88
CA ALA A 278 4.84 -9.95 9.04
C ALA A 278 4.65 -8.44 8.82
N ALA A 279 5.44 -7.82 7.94
CA ALA A 279 5.32 -6.39 7.63
C ALA A 279 4.15 -6.08 6.69
N VAL A 280 3.70 -7.06 5.88
CA VAL A 280 2.61 -6.92 4.91
C VAL A 280 1.32 -7.60 5.38
N ASP A 281 1.07 -7.70 6.68
CA ASP A 281 -0.16 -8.28 7.22
C ASP A 281 -1.33 -7.28 7.16
N PRO A 282 -2.37 -7.53 6.32
CA PRO A 282 -3.47 -6.59 6.17
C PRO A 282 -4.43 -6.56 7.37
N ASP A 283 -4.34 -7.54 8.25
CA ASP A 283 -5.21 -7.64 9.43
C ASP A 283 -4.62 -6.95 10.66
N ARG A 284 -3.38 -6.47 10.55
CA ARG A 284 -2.64 -5.87 11.67
C ARG A 284 -2.38 -4.39 11.46
N MET A 285 -2.72 -3.60 12.46
CA MET A 285 -2.32 -2.21 12.61
C MET A 285 -1.42 -2.09 13.86
N SER A 286 -0.30 -1.40 13.74
CA SER A 286 0.68 -1.23 14.82
C SER A 286 1.03 0.24 15.02
N GLY A 287 1.38 0.62 16.26
CA GLY A 287 1.89 1.95 16.57
C GLY A 287 0.83 3.06 16.36
N ILE A 288 -0.45 2.79 16.66
CA ILE A 288 -1.53 3.77 16.45
C ILE A 288 -1.31 5.03 17.29
N ASP A 289 -0.87 4.89 18.54
CA ASP A 289 -0.61 6.03 19.42
C ASP A 289 0.58 6.86 18.93
N GLU A 290 1.65 6.21 18.45
CA GLU A 290 2.81 6.85 17.86
C GLU A 290 2.44 7.58 16.55
N VAL A 291 1.66 6.93 15.68
CA VAL A 291 1.16 7.54 14.44
C VAL A 291 0.30 8.77 14.76
N MET A 292 -0.55 8.70 15.80
CA MET A 292 -1.39 9.82 16.23
C MET A 292 -0.55 10.98 16.74
N ALA A 293 0.48 10.70 17.53
CA ALA A 293 1.44 11.70 17.99
C ALA A 293 2.18 12.36 16.81
N ASP A 294 2.64 11.58 15.86
CA ASP A 294 3.30 12.08 14.65
C ASP A 294 2.33 12.86 13.74
N ALA A 295 1.05 12.49 13.70
CA ALA A 295 0.04 13.23 12.94
C ALA A 295 -0.14 14.66 13.50
N ILE A 296 -0.04 14.85 14.81
CA ILE A 296 -0.06 16.16 15.46
C ILE A 296 1.27 16.90 15.23
N ASN A 297 2.40 16.24 15.50
CA ASN A 297 3.73 16.82 15.38
C ASN A 297 4.03 17.33 13.96
N PHE A 298 3.58 16.58 12.95
CA PHE A 298 3.77 16.90 11.54
C PHE A 298 2.60 17.73 10.95
N LYS A 299 1.66 18.18 11.80
CA LYS A 299 0.55 19.06 11.44
C LYS A 299 -0.44 18.49 10.42
N PHE A 300 -0.61 17.18 10.41
CA PHE A 300 -1.70 16.53 9.65
C PHE A 300 -3.05 16.76 10.33
N ILE A 301 -3.05 16.78 11.66
CA ILE A 301 -4.20 17.11 12.53
C ILE A 301 -3.77 18.07 13.63
N THR A 302 -4.73 18.75 14.25
CA THR A 302 -4.49 19.70 15.34
C THR A 302 -4.73 19.12 16.73
N ALA A 303 -5.50 18.04 16.81
CA ALA A 303 -5.83 17.33 18.05
C ALA A 303 -5.98 15.82 17.73
N PRO A 304 -5.78 14.94 18.73
CA PRO A 304 -5.94 13.50 18.52
C PRO A 304 -7.39 13.16 18.18
N LEU A 305 -7.57 12.15 17.32
CA LEU A 305 -8.88 11.57 17.05
C LEU A 305 -9.44 10.90 18.32
N SER A 306 -10.73 11.03 18.54
CA SER A 306 -11.41 10.31 19.62
C SER A 306 -11.43 8.80 19.36
N LYS A 307 -11.72 8.00 20.39
CA LYS A 307 -11.95 6.54 20.19
C LYS A 307 -13.08 6.24 19.22
N GLY A 308 -14.11 7.09 19.19
CA GLY A 308 -15.21 6.98 18.24
C GLY A 308 -14.75 7.24 16.80
N ASP A 309 -13.98 8.31 16.57
CA ASP A 309 -13.41 8.63 15.26
C ASP A 309 -12.47 7.53 14.76
N LEU A 310 -11.64 6.96 15.64
CA LEU A 310 -10.75 5.85 15.30
C LEU A 310 -11.55 4.60 14.90
N ALA A 311 -12.60 4.27 15.64
CA ALA A 311 -13.48 3.14 15.31
C ALA A 311 -14.26 3.37 14.00
N GLU A 312 -14.64 4.63 13.71
CA GLU A 312 -15.25 4.99 12.45
C GLU A 312 -14.25 4.92 11.29
N MET A 313 -13.01 5.38 11.50
CA MET A 313 -11.98 5.41 10.48
C MET A 313 -11.45 4.02 10.14
N ILE A 314 -11.23 3.14 11.14
CA ILE A 314 -10.61 1.83 10.97
C ILE A 314 -11.69 0.74 11.00
N GLN A 315 -12.00 0.17 9.84
CA GLN A 315 -13.05 -0.83 9.62
C GLN A 315 -12.48 -2.05 8.88
N ILE A 316 -11.52 -2.74 9.49
CA ILE A 316 -10.90 -3.93 8.91
C ILE A 316 -11.90 -5.10 8.96
N PRO A 317 -12.30 -5.68 7.81
CA PRO A 317 -13.21 -6.81 7.78
C PRO A 317 -12.60 -8.03 8.46
N GLU A 318 -13.36 -8.63 9.39
CA GLU A 318 -12.93 -9.84 10.10
C GLU A 318 -12.62 -11.00 9.14
N ARG A 319 -11.61 -11.79 9.48
CA ARG A 319 -11.42 -13.12 8.89
C ARG A 319 -12.57 -14.01 9.35
N ARG A 320 -13.61 -14.18 8.55
CA ARG A 320 -14.53 -15.30 8.77
C ARG A 320 -13.74 -16.59 8.51
N ARG A 321 -13.63 -17.42 9.55
CA ARG A 321 -13.06 -18.76 9.51
C ARG A 321 -13.81 -19.67 8.55
#